data_59c135f6e7cd78f10c406f59bcf6ca1c
#
_entry.id   59c135f6e7cd78f10c406f59bcf6ca1c
#
_cell.length_a   1.000
_cell.length_b   1.000
_cell.length_c   1.000
_cell.angle_alpha   90.00
_cell.angle_beta   90.00
_cell.angle_gamma   90.00
#
_symmetry.space_group_name_H-M   'P 1'
#
loop_
_entity.id
_entity.type
_entity.pdbx_description
1 polymer ?
#
loop_
_entity_poly.entity_id
_entity_poly.type
_entity_poly.pdbx_seq_one_letter_code
_entity_poly.pdbx_strand_id
1 'polypeptide(L)'
;MNTPVKSLSNLLKSSLKRVEREISKNIKDEEKLITLTAGHLIKAKGKKIRPLLTLIVSKMLNYKGNADVTLAVCIEFIHNATLLHDDVIDTGKIRRGKLSANQIWGNKVSVLVGDYLLSRAFKLMVKNKSLKLLEILSQTCLLYTSDAADD
;
A
#
# COMPACT_ATOMS: atom_id res chain seq x y z
N MET A 1 3.98 -22.32 17.29
CA MET A 1 3.43 -22.76 15.98
C MET A 1 3.89 -21.82 14.88
N ASN A 2 4.59 -22.35 13.86
CA ASN A 2 4.91 -21.59 12.65
C ASN A 2 3.65 -21.49 11.81
N THR A 3 3.00 -20.34 11.77
CA THR A 3 1.88 -20.14 10.85
C THR A 3 2.38 -20.13 9.40
N PRO A 4 1.62 -20.65 8.41
CA PRO A 4 2.00 -20.64 7.00
C PRO A 4 2.50 -19.28 6.50
N VAL A 5 1.86 -18.19 6.95
CA VAL A 5 2.24 -16.80 6.63
C VAL A 5 3.65 -16.47 7.12
N LYS A 6 4.05 -16.97 8.29
CA LYS A 6 5.39 -16.72 8.85
C LYS A 6 6.47 -17.45 8.04
N SER A 7 6.19 -18.68 7.63
CA SER A 7 7.09 -19.47 6.77
C SER A 7 7.29 -18.81 5.41
N LEU A 8 6.21 -18.34 4.78
CA LEU A 8 6.24 -17.61 3.51
C LEU A 8 6.98 -16.26 3.63
N SER A 9 6.77 -15.53 4.72
CA SER A 9 7.51 -14.29 4.98
C SER A 9 9.00 -14.52 5.13
N ASN A 10 9.41 -15.61 5.75
CA ASN A 10 10.83 -16.00 5.87
C ASN A 10 11.43 -16.33 4.49
N LEU A 11 10.70 -17.09 3.66
CA LEU A 11 11.11 -17.42 2.29
C LEU A 11 11.33 -16.19 1.41
N LEU A 12 10.53 -15.16 1.59
CA LEU A 12 10.54 -13.92 0.79
C LEU A 12 11.17 -12.72 1.53
N LYS A 13 11.89 -12.96 2.61
CA LYS A 13 12.45 -11.92 3.48
C LYS A 13 13.30 -10.88 2.73
N SER A 14 14.11 -11.30 1.77
CA SER A 14 14.93 -10.40 0.94
C SER A 14 14.07 -9.53 0.04
N SER A 15 13.08 -10.11 -0.63
CA SER A 15 12.14 -9.38 -1.50
C SER A 15 11.26 -8.41 -0.71
N LEU A 16 10.76 -8.80 0.47
CA LEU A 16 10.02 -7.91 1.36
C LEU A 16 10.86 -6.72 1.83
N LYS A 17 12.14 -6.94 2.15
CA LYS A 17 13.07 -5.84 2.48
C LYS A 17 13.28 -4.88 1.29
N ARG A 18 13.29 -5.39 0.04
CA ARG A 18 13.33 -4.55 -1.16
C ARG A 18 12.07 -3.68 -1.26
N VAL A 19 10.89 -4.27 -1.06
CA VAL A 19 9.61 -3.53 -1.03
C VAL A 19 9.65 -2.42 0.03
N GLU A 20 10.07 -2.72 1.26
CA GLU A 20 10.19 -1.74 2.36
C GLU A 20 11.13 -0.59 2.02
N ARG A 21 12.26 -0.90 1.38
CA ARG A 21 13.22 0.11 0.92
C ARG A 21 12.62 1.01 -0.16
N GLU A 22 11.94 0.43 -1.15
CA GLU A 22 11.29 1.19 -2.22
C GLU A 22 10.12 2.05 -1.69
N ILE A 23 9.33 1.54 -0.76
CA ILE A 23 8.31 2.34 -0.06
C ILE A 23 8.98 3.54 0.63
N SER A 24 10.01 3.31 1.44
CA SER A 24 10.71 4.37 2.17
C SER A 24 11.31 5.41 1.22
N LYS A 25 11.91 4.98 0.11
CA LYS A 25 12.48 5.87 -0.91
C LYS A 25 11.42 6.75 -1.57
N ASN A 26 10.22 6.22 -1.78
CA ASN A 26 9.15 6.96 -2.46
C ASN A 26 8.42 7.96 -1.57
N ILE A 27 8.65 7.97 -0.25
CA ILE A 27 8.02 8.92 0.69
C ILE A 27 9.04 9.79 1.44
N LYS A 28 10.36 9.51 1.35
CA LYS A 28 11.39 10.12 2.21
C LYS A 28 11.67 11.59 1.90
N ASP A 29 11.62 11.99 0.63
CA ASP A 29 12.03 13.33 0.17
C ASP A 29 10.83 14.28 0.00
N GLU A 30 9.71 13.96 0.67
CA GLU A 30 8.48 14.71 0.61
C GLU A 30 8.30 15.63 1.83
N GLU A 31 7.33 16.50 1.77
CA GLU A 31 6.89 17.35 2.89
C GLU A 31 6.83 16.54 4.18
N LYS A 32 7.34 17.12 5.26
CA LYS A 32 7.42 16.46 6.58
C LYS A 32 6.09 15.85 7.03
N LEU A 33 4.98 16.53 6.75
CA LEU A 33 3.65 16.07 7.13
C LEU A 33 3.24 14.80 6.36
N ILE A 34 3.53 14.73 5.06
CA ILE A 34 3.29 13.54 4.22
C ILE A 34 4.10 12.36 4.76
N THR A 35 5.41 12.58 5.00
CA THR A 35 6.31 11.55 5.51
C THR A 35 5.87 11.00 6.86
N LEU A 36 5.41 11.86 7.78
CA LEU A 36 4.94 11.46 9.09
C LEU A 36 3.62 10.68 9.01
N THR A 37 2.63 11.19 8.28
CA THR A 37 1.29 10.58 8.18
C THR A 37 1.34 9.26 7.42
N ALA A 38 1.96 9.21 6.24
CA ALA A 38 2.15 7.97 5.49
C ALA A 38 2.98 6.96 6.29
N GLY A 39 4.05 7.42 6.94
CA GLY A 39 4.91 6.60 7.79
C GLY A 39 4.18 6.00 8.99
N HIS A 40 3.21 6.68 9.57
CA HIS A 40 2.40 6.18 10.68
C HIS A 40 1.63 4.92 10.29
N LEU A 41 0.97 4.91 9.11
CA LEU A 41 0.25 3.75 8.61
C LEU A 41 1.18 2.64 8.14
N ILE A 42 2.15 2.96 7.30
CA ILE A 42 3.03 1.99 6.64
C ILE A 42 3.92 1.26 7.66
N LYS A 43 4.37 1.97 8.71
CA LYS A 43 5.16 1.39 9.81
C LYS A 43 4.30 0.72 10.88
N ALA A 44 2.98 0.89 10.87
CA ALA A 44 2.10 0.18 11.78
C ALA A 44 2.28 -1.34 11.59
N LYS A 45 2.44 -2.06 12.69
CA LYS A 45 2.62 -3.53 12.68
C LYS A 45 1.49 -4.21 11.91
N GLY A 46 1.78 -4.72 10.73
CA GLY A 46 0.87 -5.47 9.87
C GLY A 46 1.58 -6.66 9.26
N LYS A 47 0.81 -7.68 8.87
CA LYS A 47 1.35 -8.91 8.27
C LYS A 47 1.86 -8.71 6.82
N LYS A 48 1.67 -7.51 6.25
CA LYS A 48 2.04 -7.17 4.85
C LYS A 48 1.61 -8.24 3.84
N ILE A 49 0.39 -8.73 4.00
CA ILE A 49 -0.15 -9.86 3.23
C ILE A 49 -0.20 -9.52 1.73
N ARG A 50 -0.57 -8.28 1.37
CA ARG A 50 -0.68 -7.85 -0.03
C ARG A 50 0.66 -7.89 -0.76
N PRO A 51 1.73 -7.24 -0.28
CA PRO A 51 3.07 -7.40 -0.84
C PRO A 51 3.54 -8.85 -0.87
N LEU A 52 3.25 -9.62 0.19
CA LEU A 52 3.63 -11.03 0.28
C LEU A 52 2.97 -11.86 -0.83
N LEU A 53 1.67 -11.70 -1.06
CA LEU A 53 0.93 -12.39 -2.12
C LEU A 53 1.49 -12.04 -3.50
N THR A 54 1.73 -10.77 -3.77
CA THR A 54 2.31 -10.32 -5.04
C THR A 54 3.66 -11.00 -5.31
N LEU A 55 4.53 -11.04 -4.31
CA LEU A 55 5.86 -11.63 -4.44
C LEU A 55 5.82 -13.17 -4.55
N ILE A 56 4.86 -13.83 -3.87
CA ILE A 56 4.66 -15.29 -3.98
C ILE A 56 4.23 -15.65 -5.39
N VAL A 57 3.20 -14.99 -5.92
CA VAL A 57 2.71 -15.26 -7.29
C VAL A 57 3.81 -15.03 -8.31
N SER A 58 4.57 -13.94 -8.18
CA SER A 58 5.73 -13.67 -9.03
C SER A 58 6.75 -14.81 -9.00
N LYS A 59 7.05 -15.31 -7.80
CA LYS A 59 7.98 -16.44 -7.63
C LYS A 59 7.43 -17.74 -8.21
N MET A 60 6.16 -18.04 -8.01
CA MET A 60 5.49 -19.22 -8.57
C MET A 60 5.52 -19.22 -10.09
N LEU A 61 5.39 -18.05 -10.72
CA LEU A 61 5.47 -17.86 -12.17
C LEU A 61 6.90 -17.75 -12.70
N ASN A 62 7.92 -17.96 -11.86
CA ASN A 62 9.34 -17.83 -12.24
C ASN A 62 9.70 -16.46 -12.85
N TYR A 63 9.01 -15.40 -12.46
CA TYR A 63 9.28 -14.06 -12.98
C TYR A 63 10.71 -13.62 -12.65
N LYS A 64 11.45 -13.13 -13.64
CA LYS A 64 12.87 -12.75 -13.51
C LYS A 64 13.13 -11.24 -13.52
N GLY A 65 12.07 -10.42 -13.62
CA GLY A 65 12.19 -8.96 -13.64
C GLY A 65 12.18 -8.33 -12.24
N ASN A 66 12.00 -7.03 -12.21
CA ASN A 66 11.89 -6.23 -10.98
C ASN A 66 10.50 -5.58 -10.81
N ALA A 67 9.56 -5.84 -11.73
CA ALA A 67 8.23 -5.25 -11.66
C ALA A 67 7.40 -5.79 -10.49
N ASP A 68 7.72 -6.99 -9.99
CA ASP A 68 7.11 -7.61 -8.82
C ASP A 68 7.21 -6.72 -7.57
N VAL A 69 8.40 -6.17 -7.32
CA VAL A 69 8.63 -5.24 -6.20
C VAL A 69 7.87 -3.93 -6.41
N THR A 70 7.93 -3.38 -7.64
CA THR A 70 7.19 -2.14 -7.97
C THR A 70 5.70 -2.34 -7.79
N LEU A 71 5.14 -3.45 -8.28
CA LEU A 71 3.72 -3.78 -8.14
C LEU A 71 3.33 -3.95 -6.66
N ALA A 72 4.15 -4.66 -5.88
CA ALA A 72 3.92 -4.82 -4.45
C ALA A 72 3.88 -3.46 -3.70
N VAL A 73 4.74 -2.50 -4.10
CA VAL A 73 4.72 -1.13 -3.57
C VAL A 73 3.44 -0.39 -3.99
N CYS A 74 3.04 -0.48 -5.26
CA CYS A 74 1.81 0.15 -5.75
C CYS A 74 0.58 -0.34 -5.00
N ILE A 75 0.44 -1.66 -4.84
CA ILE A 75 -0.68 -2.27 -4.11
C ILE A 75 -0.70 -1.82 -2.64
N GLU A 76 0.47 -1.72 -2.00
CA GLU A 76 0.54 -1.24 -0.62
C GLU A 76 0.21 0.25 -0.51
N PHE A 77 0.60 1.08 -1.48
CA PHE A 77 0.23 2.49 -1.51
C PHE A 77 -1.27 2.69 -1.71
N ILE A 78 -1.87 1.99 -2.69
CA ILE A 78 -3.32 2.02 -2.92
C ILE A 78 -4.05 1.61 -1.64
N HIS A 79 -3.66 0.49 -1.02
CA HIS A 79 -4.29 0.02 0.21
C HIS A 79 -4.17 1.04 1.36
N ASN A 80 -3.00 1.66 1.56
CA ASN A 80 -2.87 2.66 2.62
C ASN A 80 -3.63 3.96 2.29
N ALA A 81 -3.77 4.31 1.01
CA ALA A 81 -4.61 5.42 0.58
C ALA A 81 -6.08 5.17 0.93
N THR A 82 -6.63 3.99 0.57
CA THR A 82 -8.01 3.62 0.94
C THR A 82 -8.22 3.63 2.44
N LEU A 83 -7.27 3.11 3.23
CA LEU A 83 -7.38 3.14 4.69
C LEU A 83 -7.41 4.56 5.27
N LEU A 84 -6.69 5.52 4.67
CA LEU A 84 -6.73 6.92 5.09
C LEU A 84 -8.09 7.57 4.79
N HIS A 85 -8.67 7.24 3.65
CA HIS A 85 -9.99 7.73 3.25
C HIS A 85 -11.10 7.09 4.07
N ASP A 86 -11.07 5.76 4.26
CA ASP A 86 -12.04 5.01 5.05
C ASP A 86 -12.09 5.52 6.50
N ASP A 87 -10.93 5.78 7.13
CA ASP A 87 -10.88 6.33 8.50
C ASP A 87 -11.58 7.70 8.62
N VAL A 88 -11.64 8.48 7.54
CA VAL A 88 -12.37 9.76 7.50
C VAL A 88 -13.86 9.52 7.31
N ILE A 89 -14.25 8.65 6.36
CA ILE A 89 -15.65 8.33 6.03
C ILE A 89 -16.33 7.68 7.23
N ASP A 90 -15.69 6.65 7.81
CA ASP A 90 -16.22 5.87 8.93
C ASP A 90 -16.04 6.56 10.29
N THR A 91 -15.45 7.78 10.33
CA THR A 91 -15.07 8.46 11.57
C THR A 91 -14.24 7.57 12.50
N GLY A 92 -13.39 6.72 11.92
CA GLY A 92 -12.56 5.75 12.62
C GLY A 92 -11.59 6.41 13.60
N LYS A 93 -11.58 5.94 14.85
CA LYS A 93 -10.73 6.53 15.91
C LYS A 93 -9.44 5.74 16.14
N ILE A 94 -9.49 4.43 15.94
CA ILE A 94 -8.37 3.53 16.25
C ILE A 94 -8.15 2.59 15.06
N ARG A 95 -6.88 2.48 14.64
CA ARG A 95 -6.44 1.54 13.62
C ARG A 95 -5.22 0.76 14.08
N ARG A 96 -5.31 -0.57 14.07
CA ARG A 96 -4.24 -1.49 14.52
C ARG A 96 -3.71 -1.16 15.92
N GLY A 97 -4.61 -0.80 16.84
CA GLY A 97 -4.29 -0.48 18.24
C GLY A 97 -3.64 0.89 18.47
N LYS A 98 -3.66 1.78 17.47
CA LYS A 98 -3.20 3.17 17.57
C LYS A 98 -4.28 4.13 17.12
N LEU A 99 -4.18 5.39 17.52
CA LEU A 99 -5.03 6.45 16.95
C LEU A 99 -4.87 6.47 15.44
N SER A 100 -6.00 6.60 14.73
CA SER A 100 -6.03 6.74 13.28
C SER A 100 -5.42 8.08 12.84
N ALA A 101 -5.03 8.18 11.58
CA ALA A 101 -4.37 9.38 11.06
C ALA A 101 -5.26 10.63 11.14
N ASN A 102 -6.57 10.48 10.89
CA ASN A 102 -7.55 11.56 10.98
C ASN A 102 -7.70 12.09 12.42
N GLN A 103 -7.48 11.26 13.44
CA GLN A 103 -7.49 11.69 14.85
C GLN A 103 -6.21 12.47 15.23
N ILE A 104 -5.08 12.18 14.59
CA ILE A 104 -3.79 12.81 14.92
C ILE A 104 -3.59 14.11 14.13
N TRP A 105 -3.90 14.09 12.82
CA TRP A 105 -3.59 15.18 11.88
C TRP A 105 -4.83 15.82 11.24
N GLY A 106 -6.03 15.31 11.55
CA GLY A 106 -7.29 15.80 11.01
C GLY A 106 -7.67 15.18 9.66
N ASN A 107 -8.95 15.26 9.32
CA ASN A 107 -9.53 14.68 8.11
C ASN A 107 -8.88 15.22 6.84
N LYS A 108 -8.66 16.54 6.76
CA LYS A 108 -8.06 17.19 5.58
C LYS A 108 -6.68 16.59 5.23
N VAL A 109 -5.84 16.38 6.24
CA VAL A 109 -4.50 15.81 6.06
C VAL A 109 -4.60 14.35 5.63
N SER A 110 -5.50 13.57 6.25
CA SER A 110 -5.71 12.16 5.88
C SER A 110 -6.11 12.02 4.41
N VAL A 111 -7.07 12.83 3.95
CA VAL A 111 -7.51 12.79 2.54
C VAL A 111 -6.36 13.17 1.61
N LEU A 112 -5.67 14.29 1.86
CA LEU A 112 -4.56 14.75 1.00
C LEU A 112 -3.40 13.75 0.95
N VAL A 113 -3.07 13.09 2.06
CA VAL A 113 -2.01 12.07 2.08
C VAL A 113 -2.48 10.79 1.39
N GLY A 114 -3.75 10.43 1.49
CA GLY A 114 -4.36 9.35 0.70
C GLY A 114 -4.23 9.60 -0.80
N ASP A 115 -4.62 10.79 -1.26
CA ASP A 115 -4.49 11.21 -2.67
C ASP A 115 -3.03 11.21 -3.15
N TYR A 116 -2.12 11.66 -2.28
CA TYR A 116 -0.69 11.60 -2.56
C TYR A 116 -0.21 10.15 -2.78
N LEU A 117 -0.56 9.21 -1.89
CA LEU A 117 -0.16 7.82 -2.02
C LEU A 117 -0.74 7.18 -3.29
N LEU A 118 -2.00 7.47 -3.62
CA LEU A 118 -2.66 7.01 -4.83
C LEU A 118 -1.94 7.54 -6.08
N SER A 119 -1.67 8.84 -6.13
CA SER A 119 -0.93 9.48 -7.22
C SER A 119 0.48 8.89 -7.38
N ARG A 120 1.13 8.57 -6.26
CA ARG A 120 2.45 7.94 -6.26
C ARG A 120 2.40 6.52 -6.84
N ALA A 121 1.37 5.75 -6.51
CA ALA A 121 1.12 4.43 -7.11
C ALA A 121 0.94 4.53 -8.63
N PHE A 122 0.11 5.45 -9.12
CA PHE A 122 -0.06 5.68 -10.55
C PHE A 122 1.27 6.05 -11.24
N LYS A 123 2.05 6.95 -10.66
CA LYS A 123 3.37 7.32 -11.19
C LYS A 123 4.31 6.12 -11.32
N LEU A 124 4.32 5.22 -10.33
CA LEU A 124 5.13 3.99 -10.37
C LEU A 124 4.63 3.01 -11.43
N MET A 125 3.31 2.85 -11.61
CA MET A 125 2.72 2.01 -12.64
C MET A 125 3.07 2.50 -14.04
N VAL A 126 2.93 3.79 -14.30
CA VAL A 126 3.29 4.40 -15.60
C VAL A 126 4.78 4.20 -15.88
N LYS A 127 5.65 4.38 -14.88
CA LYS A 127 7.10 4.14 -15.02
C LYS A 127 7.42 2.69 -15.40
N ASN A 128 6.58 1.74 -15.00
CA ASN A 128 6.73 0.32 -15.35
C ASN A 128 6.36 0.01 -16.83
N LYS A 129 5.80 0.98 -17.57
CA LYS A 129 5.45 0.87 -19.01
C LYS A 129 4.53 -0.29 -19.35
N SER A 130 3.70 -0.75 -18.45
CA SER A 130 2.71 -1.81 -18.67
C SER A 130 1.30 -1.24 -18.62
N LEU A 131 0.71 -0.96 -19.79
CA LEU A 131 -0.69 -0.53 -19.88
C LEU A 131 -1.65 -1.57 -19.34
N LYS A 132 -1.35 -2.87 -19.53
CA LYS A 132 -2.19 -3.95 -19.02
C LYS A 132 -2.23 -3.98 -17.48
N LEU A 133 -1.10 -3.69 -16.83
CA LEU A 133 -1.04 -3.57 -15.38
C LEU A 133 -1.87 -2.38 -14.89
N LEU A 134 -1.74 -1.24 -15.57
CA LEU A 134 -2.51 -0.03 -15.23
C LEU A 134 -4.01 -0.27 -15.41
N GLU A 135 -4.43 -0.93 -16.49
CA GLU A 135 -5.81 -1.32 -16.75
C GLU A 135 -6.39 -2.19 -15.62
N ILE A 136 -5.70 -3.28 -15.24
CA ILE A 136 -6.15 -4.20 -14.20
C ILE A 136 -6.29 -3.47 -12.86
N LEU A 137 -5.31 -2.66 -12.47
CA LEU A 137 -5.33 -1.95 -11.19
C LEU A 137 -6.41 -0.86 -11.16
N SER A 138 -6.60 -0.12 -12.26
CA SER A 138 -7.66 0.90 -12.34
C SER A 138 -9.06 0.28 -12.28
N GLN A 139 -9.29 -0.85 -12.98
CA GLN A 139 -10.55 -1.59 -12.90
C GLN A 139 -10.81 -2.12 -11.48
N THR A 140 -9.79 -2.66 -10.82
CA THR A 140 -9.91 -3.14 -9.43
C THR A 140 -10.25 -2.00 -8.46
N CYS A 141 -9.61 -0.85 -8.59
CA CYS A 141 -9.94 0.32 -7.78
C CYS A 141 -11.38 0.80 -8.02
N LEU A 142 -11.83 0.80 -9.28
CA LEU A 142 -13.18 1.23 -9.64
C LEU A 142 -14.25 0.31 -9.04
N LEU A 143 -14.07 -1.02 -9.17
CA LEU A 143 -14.98 -2.00 -8.57
C LEU A 143 -15.09 -1.84 -7.06
N TYR A 144 -13.95 -1.74 -6.37
CA TYR A 144 -13.94 -1.57 -4.91
C TYR A 144 -14.67 -0.29 -4.48
N THR A 145 -14.50 0.81 -5.22
CA THR A 145 -15.16 2.09 -4.89
C THR A 145 -16.67 2.02 -5.15
N SER A 146 -17.11 1.35 -6.22
CA SER A 146 -18.54 1.17 -6.52
C SER A 146 -19.23 0.33 -5.44
N ASP A 147 -18.65 -0.81 -5.06
CA ASP A 147 -19.22 -1.70 -4.03
C ASP A 147 -19.34 -0.97 -2.67
N ALA A 148 -18.34 -0.17 -2.31
CA ALA A 148 -18.35 0.61 -1.06
C ALA A 148 -19.34 1.79 -1.08
N ALA A 149 -19.82 2.23 -2.24
CA ALA A 149 -20.80 3.31 -2.36
C ALA A 149 -22.25 2.80 -2.28
N ASP A 150 -22.46 1.50 -2.46
CA ASP A 150 -23.79 0.85 -2.43
C ASP A 150 -24.17 0.34 -1.01
N ASP A 151 -23.22 0.32 -0.05
CA ASP A 151 -23.41 -0.02 1.36
C ASP A 151 -23.77 1.23 2.21
#